data_163c6655f3deb2dd90309d8043262843
#
_entry.id   163c6655f3deb2dd90309d8043262843
#
_cell.length_a   1.000
_cell.length_b   1.000
_cell.length_c   1.000
_cell.angle_alpha   90.00
_cell.angle_beta   90.00
_cell.angle_gamma   90.00
#
_symmetry.space_group_name_H-M   'P 1'
#
loop_
_entity.id
_entity.type
_entity.pdbx_description
1 polymer ?
#
loop_
_entity_poly.entity_id
_entity_poly.type
_entity_poly.pdbx_seq_one_letter_code
_entity_poly.pdbx_strand_id
1 'polypeptide(L)'
;MKIVYEVENSYGAIKDTCKTFFVGLQEDLIIKVEGADMGKCFVSIDNGNETRKFSVEKLDELTIPAELLKAGELKIRVAQFTRTKVRAINLEPITLINEDEGFTGHATFDDLKARVEALEKKVDELEPLLKQMADLYNALEQ
;
A
#
# COMPACT_ATOMS: atom_id res chain seq x y z
N MET A 1 -6.73 -6.52 -11.95
CA MET A 1 -6.35 -5.27 -11.26
C MET A 1 -5.44 -4.48 -12.17
N LYS A 2 -5.69 -3.19 -12.29
CA LYS A 2 -4.93 -2.31 -13.19
C LYS A 2 -4.52 -1.03 -12.48
N ILE A 3 -3.25 -0.66 -12.61
CA ILE A 3 -2.70 0.57 -12.02
C ILE A 3 -2.07 1.37 -13.15
N VAL A 4 -2.34 2.67 -13.17
CA VAL A 4 -1.79 3.60 -14.17
C VAL A 4 -0.74 4.48 -13.50
N TYR A 5 0.46 4.50 -14.08
CA TYR A 5 1.54 5.40 -13.68
C TYR A 5 1.71 6.50 -14.70
N GLU A 6 2.02 7.67 -14.23
CA GLU A 6 2.45 8.80 -15.07
C GLU A 6 3.90 9.11 -14.75
N VAL A 7 4.73 9.06 -15.78
CA VAL A 7 6.17 9.28 -15.63
C VAL A 7 6.53 10.71 -15.96
N GLU A 8 7.26 11.34 -15.06
CA GLU A 8 7.83 12.66 -15.25
C GLU A 8 9.31 12.59 -14.85
N ASN A 9 10.19 12.90 -15.78
CA ASN A 9 11.66 12.77 -15.59
C ASN A 9 12.05 11.31 -15.29
N SER A 10 12.52 11.04 -14.08
CA SER A 10 12.97 9.71 -13.66
C SER A 10 12.04 9.05 -12.63
N TYR A 11 10.86 9.59 -12.44
CA TYR A 11 9.91 9.09 -11.44
C TYR A 11 8.53 8.88 -12.06
N GLY A 12 7.93 7.75 -11.76
CA GLY A 12 6.56 7.42 -12.15
C GLY A 12 5.64 7.42 -10.94
N ALA A 13 4.67 8.31 -10.94
CA ALA A 13 3.68 8.42 -9.88
C ALA A 13 2.39 7.69 -10.26
N ILE A 14 1.73 7.09 -9.27
CA ILE A 14 0.43 6.46 -9.44
C ILE A 14 -0.62 7.56 -9.65
N LYS A 15 -1.38 7.47 -10.74
CA LYS A 15 -2.43 8.46 -11.06
C LYS A 15 -3.64 8.34 -10.14
N ASP A 16 -3.91 7.15 -9.65
CA ASP A 16 -5.06 6.90 -8.77
C ASP A 16 -4.85 7.50 -7.38
N THR A 17 -5.93 7.88 -6.74
CA THR A 17 -5.88 8.38 -5.36
C THR A 17 -5.64 7.26 -4.36
N CYS A 18 -6.05 6.05 -4.69
CA CYS A 18 -5.82 4.88 -3.86
C CYS A 18 -4.49 4.22 -4.24
N LYS A 19 -3.58 4.13 -3.27
CA LYS A 19 -2.24 3.55 -3.47
C LYS A 19 -2.05 2.23 -2.72
N THR A 20 -3.11 1.73 -2.11
CA THR A 20 -3.12 0.48 -1.37
C THR A 20 -4.06 -0.49 -2.06
N PHE A 21 -3.59 -1.69 -2.31
CA PHE A 21 -4.31 -2.70 -3.06
C PHE A 21 -4.34 -4.02 -2.29
N PHE A 22 -5.37 -4.81 -2.50
CA PHE A 22 -5.51 -6.11 -1.85
C PHE A 22 -4.93 -7.22 -2.74
N VAL A 23 -4.25 -8.16 -2.10
CA VAL A 23 -3.78 -9.39 -2.74
C VAL A 23 -4.67 -10.54 -2.30
N GLY A 24 -4.69 -11.61 -3.07
CA GLY A 24 -5.46 -12.82 -2.73
C GLY A 24 -6.50 -13.22 -3.78
N LEU A 25 -6.76 -12.36 -4.76
CA LEU A 25 -7.69 -12.67 -5.85
C LEU A 25 -7.09 -13.55 -6.94
N GLN A 26 -5.81 -13.89 -6.83
CA GLN A 26 -5.07 -14.69 -7.83
C GLN A 26 -5.13 -14.09 -9.24
N GLU A 27 -5.26 -12.79 -9.32
CA GLU A 27 -5.25 -12.03 -10.56
C GLU A 27 -3.89 -11.40 -10.79
N ASP A 28 -3.47 -11.36 -12.05
CA ASP A 28 -2.26 -10.63 -12.42
C ASP A 28 -2.50 -9.13 -12.28
N LEU A 29 -1.45 -8.41 -11.94
CA LEU A 29 -1.48 -6.95 -11.87
C LEU A 29 -1.04 -6.38 -13.22
N ILE A 30 -1.90 -5.58 -13.82
CA ILE A 30 -1.58 -4.88 -15.06
C ILE A 30 -1.18 -3.45 -14.72
N ILE A 31 0.02 -3.08 -15.14
CA ILE A 31 0.55 -1.73 -14.94
C ILE A 31 0.65 -1.04 -16.29
N LYS A 32 -0.05 0.06 -16.43
CA LYS A 32 0.06 0.93 -17.60
C LYS A 32 0.96 2.10 -17.26
N VAL A 33 1.95 2.36 -18.10
CA VAL A 33 2.92 3.43 -17.89
C VAL A 33 2.73 4.48 -18.96
N GLU A 34 2.38 5.70 -18.56
CA GLU A 34 2.18 6.83 -19.44
C GLU A 34 3.34 7.82 -19.31
N GLY A 35 3.71 8.45 -20.41
CA GLY A 35 4.74 9.50 -20.42
C GLY A 35 6.18 9.02 -20.40
N ALA A 36 6.42 7.72 -20.39
CA ALA A 36 7.77 7.18 -20.38
C ALA A 36 8.50 7.30 -21.71
N ASP A 37 7.79 7.07 -22.81
CA ASP A 37 8.33 7.08 -24.18
C ASP A 37 9.66 6.31 -24.28
N MET A 38 9.65 5.08 -23.79
CA MET A 38 10.83 4.25 -23.67
C MET A 38 10.63 2.95 -24.45
N GLY A 39 11.61 2.62 -25.29
CA GLY A 39 11.60 1.37 -26.04
C GLY A 39 12.05 0.20 -25.18
N LYS A 40 12.89 -0.68 -25.74
CA LYS A 40 13.38 -1.85 -25.04
C LYS A 40 14.08 -1.48 -23.73
N CYS A 41 13.64 -2.09 -22.64
CA CYS A 41 14.17 -1.81 -21.30
C CYS A 41 14.10 -3.04 -20.41
N PHE A 42 14.75 -2.96 -19.26
CA PHE A 42 14.72 -3.99 -18.23
C PHE A 42 13.88 -3.52 -17.06
N VAL A 43 13.02 -4.41 -16.56
CA VAL A 43 12.16 -4.15 -15.42
C VAL A 43 12.63 -5.02 -14.26
N SER A 44 12.80 -4.39 -13.10
CA SER A 44 13.12 -5.07 -11.84
C SER A 44 11.94 -4.91 -10.88
N ILE A 45 11.41 -6.03 -10.39
CA ILE A 45 10.30 -6.06 -9.45
C ILE A 45 10.80 -6.69 -8.15
N ASP A 46 10.66 -5.95 -7.06
CA ASP A 46 11.07 -6.38 -5.72
C ASP A 46 9.84 -6.37 -4.81
N ASN A 47 9.48 -7.54 -4.30
CA ASN A 47 8.35 -7.69 -3.37
C ASN A 47 8.78 -7.81 -1.90
N GLY A 48 10.06 -7.56 -1.61
CA GLY A 48 10.60 -7.71 -0.27
C GLY A 48 11.18 -9.11 0.03
N ASN A 49 10.69 -10.14 -0.66
CA ASN A 49 11.16 -11.53 -0.49
C ASN A 49 12.06 -11.96 -1.64
N GLU A 50 11.74 -11.51 -2.84
CA GLU A 50 12.52 -11.82 -4.03
C GLU A 50 12.55 -10.64 -4.98
N THR A 51 13.55 -10.61 -5.84
CA THR A 51 13.66 -9.63 -6.92
C THR A 51 13.64 -10.38 -8.23
N ARG A 52 12.74 -10.01 -9.11
CA ARG A 52 12.63 -10.60 -10.44
C ARG A 52 12.90 -9.55 -11.51
N LYS A 53 13.70 -9.92 -12.50
CA LYS A 53 14.07 -9.03 -13.60
C LYS A 53 13.66 -9.64 -14.92
N PHE A 54 13.13 -8.82 -15.80
CA PHE A 54 12.79 -9.24 -17.16
C PHE A 54 12.94 -8.06 -18.12
N SER A 55 12.96 -8.37 -19.41
CA SER A 55 13.04 -7.33 -20.45
C SER A 55 11.71 -7.16 -21.14
N VAL A 56 11.41 -5.93 -21.54
CA VAL A 56 10.24 -5.60 -22.34
C VAL A 56 10.68 -4.82 -23.59
N GLU A 57 9.99 -5.05 -24.69
CA GLU A 57 10.33 -4.38 -25.96
C GLU A 57 9.90 -2.91 -25.95
N LYS A 58 8.83 -2.60 -25.21
CA LYS A 58 8.34 -1.24 -25.07
C LYS A 58 7.72 -1.07 -23.70
N LEU A 59 8.07 0.01 -23.02
CA LEU A 59 7.48 0.34 -21.73
C LEU A 59 6.13 1.04 -21.94
N ASP A 60 5.08 0.27 -22.01
CA ASP A 60 3.71 0.75 -22.18
C ASP A 60 2.81 0.07 -21.16
N GLU A 61 2.75 -1.25 -21.21
CA GLU A 61 1.96 -2.04 -20.30
C GLU A 61 2.79 -3.21 -19.79
N LEU A 62 2.76 -3.42 -18.46
CA LEU A 62 3.46 -4.49 -17.79
C LEU A 62 2.46 -5.39 -17.10
N THR A 63 2.66 -6.69 -17.17
CA THR A 63 1.87 -7.65 -16.43
C THR A 63 2.72 -8.27 -15.34
N ILE A 64 2.33 -8.10 -14.09
CA ILE A 64 3.01 -8.71 -12.95
C ILE A 64 2.23 -9.94 -12.54
N PRO A 65 2.86 -11.14 -12.59
CA PRO A 65 2.19 -12.38 -12.20
C PRO A 65 1.68 -12.32 -10.75
N ALA A 66 0.53 -12.93 -10.51
CA ALA A 66 -0.06 -12.98 -9.18
C ALA A 66 0.89 -13.60 -8.14
N GLU A 67 1.77 -14.49 -8.55
CA GLU A 67 2.74 -15.14 -7.66
C GLU A 67 3.74 -14.16 -7.01
N LEU A 68 3.95 -13.00 -7.63
CA LEU A 68 4.82 -11.94 -7.09
C LEU A 68 4.08 -10.97 -6.17
N LEU A 69 2.77 -11.01 -6.17
CA LEU A 69 1.95 -10.11 -5.39
C LEU A 69 1.84 -10.62 -3.94
N LYS A 70 2.77 -10.21 -3.11
CA LYS A 70 2.81 -10.54 -1.69
C LYS A 70 2.47 -9.31 -0.86
N ALA A 71 1.91 -9.53 0.34
CA ALA A 71 1.65 -8.44 1.26
C ALA A 71 2.94 -7.70 1.58
N GLY A 72 2.89 -6.39 1.60
CA GLY A 72 4.03 -5.52 1.81
C GLY A 72 4.18 -4.50 0.69
N GLU A 73 5.38 -4.01 0.50
CA GLU A 73 5.67 -2.98 -0.49
C GLU A 73 6.24 -3.63 -1.75
N LEU A 74 5.62 -3.32 -2.89
CA LEU A 74 6.09 -3.77 -4.20
C LEU A 74 6.81 -2.61 -4.87
N LYS A 75 8.09 -2.80 -5.14
CA LYS A 75 8.94 -1.78 -5.79
C LYS A 75 9.23 -2.19 -7.21
N ILE A 76 9.02 -1.28 -8.13
CA ILE A 76 9.26 -1.51 -9.55
C ILE A 76 10.24 -0.45 -10.06
N ARG A 77 11.30 -0.90 -10.70
CA ARG A 77 12.29 -0.03 -11.29
C ARG A 77 12.52 -0.43 -12.74
N VAL A 78 12.62 0.57 -13.61
CA VAL A 78 12.85 0.35 -15.03
C VAL A 78 14.20 0.97 -15.41
N ALA A 79 15.00 0.26 -16.19
CA ALA A 79 16.27 0.76 -16.68
C ALA A 79 16.40 0.50 -18.17
N GLN A 80 16.82 1.53 -18.89
CA GLN A 80 17.15 1.44 -20.31
C GLN A 80 18.64 1.72 -20.50
N PHE A 81 19.31 0.80 -21.17
CA PHE A 81 20.73 0.94 -21.47
C PHE A 81 20.88 1.22 -22.96
N THR A 82 21.44 2.36 -23.27
CA THR A 82 21.85 2.71 -24.64
C THR A 82 23.37 2.77 -24.68
N ARG A 83 23.96 2.86 -25.87
CA ARG A 83 25.42 2.93 -26.02
C ARG A 83 26.05 4.11 -25.27
N THR A 84 25.30 5.17 -25.06
CA THR A 84 25.81 6.42 -24.50
C THR A 84 25.18 6.82 -23.18
N LYS A 85 24.03 6.23 -22.82
CA LYS A 85 23.27 6.64 -21.63
C LYS A 85 22.62 5.46 -20.92
N VAL A 86 22.49 5.60 -19.62
CA VAL A 86 21.61 4.77 -18.78
C VAL A 86 20.47 5.65 -18.32
N ARG A 87 19.25 5.24 -18.63
CA ARG A 87 18.05 5.92 -18.15
C ARG A 87 17.35 4.99 -17.17
N ALA A 88 17.08 5.48 -15.97
CA ALA A 88 16.36 4.73 -14.95
C ALA A 88 15.12 5.47 -14.53
N ILE A 89 14.03 4.74 -14.36
CA ILE A 89 12.76 5.26 -13.85
C ILE A 89 12.38 4.44 -12.63
N ASN A 90 12.14 5.13 -11.52
CA ASN A 90 11.63 4.52 -10.31
C ASN A 90 10.13 4.76 -10.27
N LEU A 91 9.34 3.69 -10.25
CA LEU A 91 7.90 3.78 -10.11
C LEU A 91 7.55 3.89 -8.61
N GLU A 92 6.51 4.66 -8.32
CA GLU A 92 6.03 4.80 -6.95
C GLU A 92 5.69 3.41 -6.37
N PRO A 93 6.18 3.08 -5.17
CA PRO A 93 5.91 1.78 -4.58
C PRO A 93 4.42 1.54 -4.35
N ILE A 94 3.99 0.29 -4.54
CA ILE A 94 2.63 -0.14 -4.34
C ILE A 94 2.56 -0.84 -2.99
N THR A 95 1.62 -0.44 -2.14
CA THR A 95 1.36 -1.13 -0.88
C THR A 95 0.32 -2.21 -1.11
N LEU A 96 0.69 -3.46 -0.83
CA LEU A 96 -0.18 -4.62 -0.97
C LEU A 96 -0.56 -5.14 0.42
N ILE A 97 -1.84 -5.33 0.64
CA ILE A 97 -2.38 -5.85 1.89
C ILE A 97 -2.97 -7.23 1.62
N ASN A 98 -2.66 -8.18 2.51
CA ASN A 98 -3.27 -9.48 2.42
C ASN A 98 -4.77 -9.36 2.70
N GLU A 99 -5.59 -9.89 1.80
CA GLU A 99 -7.05 -9.85 1.93
C GLU A 99 -7.51 -10.49 3.24
N ASP A 100 -6.90 -11.61 3.65
CA ASP A 100 -7.22 -12.27 4.91
C ASP A 100 -6.93 -11.37 6.10
N GLU A 101 -5.80 -10.68 6.12
CA GLU A 101 -5.46 -9.72 7.16
C GLU A 101 -6.38 -8.50 7.13
N GLY A 102 -6.74 -8.05 5.95
CA GLY A 102 -7.66 -6.94 5.77
C GLY A 102 -9.05 -7.25 6.31
N PHE A 103 -9.55 -8.46 6.09
CA PHE A 103 -10.89 -8.86 6.54
C PHE A 103 -10.90 -9.40 7.97
N THR A 104 -9.90 -10.19 8.37
CA THR A 104 -9.86 -10.78 9.71
C THR A 104 -9.26 -9.84 10.74
N GLY A 105 -8.36 -8.95 10.35
CA GLY A 105 -7.69 -8.02 11.25
C GLY A 105 -8.50 -6.78 11.59
N HIS A 106 -9.24 -6.24 10.66
CA HIS A 106 -9.92 -4.96 10.87
C HIS A 106 -11.16 -4.76 10.05
N ALA A 107 -11.42 -5.59 9.08
CA ALA A 107 -12.45 -5.28 8.09
C ALA A 107 -13.79 -5.91 8.39
N THR A 108 -13.91 -6.81 9.35
CA THR A 108 -15.21 -7.35 9.72
C THR A 108 -15.95 -6.34 10.60
N PHE A 109 -17.20 -6.14 10.29
CA PHE A 109 -18.08 -5.28 11.09
C PHE A 109 -18.12 -5.71 12.55
N ASP A 110 -18.10 -7.02 12.80
CA ASP A 110 -18.14 -7.57 14.16
C ASP A 110 -16.87 -7.21 14.94
N ASP A 111 -15.70 -7.22 14.31
CA ASP A 111 -14.44 -6.83 14.96
C ASP A 111 -14.44 -5.35 15.34
N LEU A 112 -14.92 -4.49 14.45
CA LEU A 112 -15.05 -3.06 14.74
C LEU A 112 -16.06 -2.82 15.86
N LYS A 113 -17.17 -3.52 15.84
CA LYS A 113 -18.19 -3.44 16.87
C LYS A 113 -17.63 -3.85 18.24
N ALA A 114 -16.87 -4.95 18.28
CA ALA A 114 -16.25 -5.41 19.52
C ALA A 114 -15.25 -4.38 20.07
N ARG A 115 -14.48 -3.72 19.21
CA ARG A 115 -13.55 -2.66 19.61
C ARG A 115 -14.29 -1.43 20.17
N VAL A 116 -15.37 -1.04 19.53
CA VAL A 116 -16.18 0.09 20.00
C VAL A 116 -16.80 -0.22 21.35
N GLU A 117 -17.35 -1.42 21.53
CA GLU A 117 -17.90 -1.86 22.80
C GLU A 117 -16.84 -1.88 23.91
N ALA A 118 -15.63 -2.33 23.61
CA ALA A 118 -14.53 -2.34 24.57
C ALA A 118 -14.12 -0.92 24.98
N LEU A 119 -14.11 0.02 24.03
CA LEU A 119 -13.79 1.43 24.30
C LEU A 119 -14.90 2.09 25.13
N GLU A 120 -16.16 1.83 24.81
CA GLU A 120 -17.29 2.33 25.58
C GLU A 120 -17.25 1.86 27.02
N LYS A 121 -16.92 0.59 27.24
CA LYS A 121 -16.74 0.02 28.57
C LYS A 121 -15.66 0.71 29.36
N LYS A 122 -14.51 1.00 28.72
CA LYS A 122 -13.42 1.74 29.36
C LYS A 122 -13.83 3.15 29.74
N VAL A 123 -14.60 3.82 28.89
CA VAL A 123 -15.12 5.16 29.17
C VAL A 123 -16.08 5.09 30.37
N ASP A 124 -16.99 4.12 30.42
CA ASP A 124 -17.90 3.92 31.54
C ASP A 124 -17.18 3.65 32.85
N GLU A 125 -16.06 2.92 32.82
CA GLU A 125 -15.23 2.68 33.99
C GLU A 125 -14.49 3.94 34.45
N LEU A 126 -14.16 4.84 33.55
CA LEU A 126 -13.47 6.10 33.87
C LEU A 126 -14.41 7.16 34.44
N GLU A 127 -15.67 7.19 34.03
CA GLU A 127 -16.63 8.19 34.51
C GLU A 127 -16.77 8.21 36.04
N PRO A 128 -16.96 7.07 36.73
CA PRO A 128 -17.02 7.06 38.21
C PRO A 128 -15.75 7.58 38.87
N LEU A 129 -14.59 7.26 38.29
CA LEU A 129 -13.30 7.73 38.82
C LEU A 129 -13.16 9.24 38.67
N LEU A 130 -13.55 9.78 37.55
CA LEU A 130 -13.54 11.23 37.30
C LEU A 130 -14.47 11.94 38.27
N LYS A 131 -15.64 11.38 38.53
CA LYS A 131 -16.60 11.92 39.48
C LYS A 131 -16.06 11.92 40.89
N GLN A 132 -15.39 10.83 41.32
CA GLN A 132 -14.75 10.76 42.63
C GLN A 132 -13.64 11.80 42.76
N MET A 133 -12.86 12.02 41.72
CA MET A 133 -11.83 13.05 41.74
C MET A 133 -12.42 14.44 41.86
N ALA A 134 -13.49 14.72 41.15
CA ALA A 134 -14.19 16.01 41.24
C ALA A 134 -14.77 16.22 42.63
N ASP A 135 -15.35 15.19 43.23
CA ASP A 135 -15.89 15.27 44.60
C ASP A 135 -14.80 15.54 45.64
N LEU A 136 -13.64 14.87 45.49
CA LEU A 136 -12.48 15.10 46.37
C LEU A 136 -11.93 16.52 46.21
N TYR A 137 -11.86 17.01 44.99
CA TYR A 137 -11.40 18.36 44.70
C TYR A 137 -12.31 19.40 45.32
N ASN A 138 -13.62 19.21 45.17
CA ASN A 138 -14.59 20.10 45.78
C ASN A 138 -14.54 20.07 47.32
N ALA A 139 -14.29 18.91 47.90
CA ALA A 139 -14.12 18.79 49.35
C ALA A 139 -12.89 19.50 49.87
N LEU A 140 -11.82 19.55 49.07
CA LEU A 140 -10.59 20.26 49.42
C LEU A 140 -10.71 21.77 49.37
N GLU A 141 -11.61 22.29 48.54
CA GLU A 141 -11.87 23.71 48.41
C GLU A 141 -12.75 24.26 49.54
N GLN A 142 -13.43 23.42 50.22
CA GLN A 142 -14.25 23.77 51.40
C GLN A 142 -13.41 23.68 52.65
#